data_1bb4d037c99be18904d6d6b751032e8e
#
_entry.id   1bb4d037c99be18904d6d6b751032e8e
#
_cell.length_a   1.000
_cell.length_b   1.000
_cell.length_c   1.000
_cell.angle_alpha   90.00
_cell.angle_beta   90.00
_cell.angle_gamma   90.00
#
_symmetry.space_group_name_H-M   'P 1'
#
loop_
_entity.id
_entity.type
_entity.pdbx_description
1 polymer ?
#
loop_
_entity_poly.entity_id
_entity_poly.type
_entity_poly.pdbx_seq_one_letter_code
_entity_poly.pdbx_strand_id
1 'polypeptide(L)'
;MDEYTFSNAQRAQVLTQALPYIRHYNGRIVVVKYGGNAMVSELLRQQVMEDIVLLWLVGVKVVLVHGGGPEISDLMDRLGKKPEFVDGLRVTDKETVDIVQMVLAGKVNKTLVNLLEMKGGKAMGISGMDGRLIEAKMKNPHLGYVGSITNVNIQPVMDLLEKGYIPVISTVGCDSEGNTYNINGDTAAACIAGALGADRLIMMTDIAGVLRDKDDPSTLIPELSIAQAVELFDQHVIAGGMIPKVECCIDAIHRGVESVIIMDGRVPHSILMEILTDEGAGTMVVKGEGELL
;
A
#
# COMPACT_ATOMS: atom_id res chain seq x y z
N MET A 1 -14.70 29.31 6.80
CA MET A 1 -13.82 28.57 5.87
C MET A 1 -13.51 29.54 4.75
N ASP A 2 -12.30 30.11 4.78
CA ASP A 2 -11.84 30.94 3.67
C ASP A 2 -11.66 30.02 2.47
N GLU A 3 -12.55 30.14 1.49
CA GLU A 3 -12.33 29.58 0.17
C GLU A 3 -11.06 30.24 -0.38
N TYR A 4 -9.96 29.52 -0.46
CA TYR A 4 -8.82 29.93 -1.28
C TYR A 4 -9.28 29.99 -2.72
N THR A 5 -9.76 31.18 -3.13
CA THR A 5 -10.24 31.44 -4.48
C THR A 5 -9.03 31.64 -5.39
N PHE A 6 -8.45 30.54 -5.89
CA PHE A 6 -7.49 30.60 -6.97
C PHE A 6 -8.12 31.28 -8.18
N SER A 7 -7.39 32.25 -8.78
CA SER A 7 -7.77 32.82 -10.07
C SER A 7 -7.74 31.71 -11.16
N ASN A 8 -8.45 31.92 -12.25
CA ASN A 8 -8.44 30.96 -13.37
C ASN A 8 -7.03 30.74 -13.91
N ALA A 9 -6.17 31.75 -13.92
CA ALA A 9 -4.76 31.63 -14.34
C ALA A 9 -3.97 30.73 -13.40
N GLN A 10 -4.14 30.87 -12.06
CA GLN A 10 -3.49 30.01 -11.07
C GLN A 10 -3.96 28.55 -11.19
N ARG A 11 -5.26 28.31 -11.40
CA ARG A 11 -5.81 26.97 -11.63
C ARG A 11 -5.20 26.32 -12.86
N ALA A 12 -5.10 27.07 -13.98
CA ALA A 12 -4.46 26.59 -15.21
C ALA A 12 -2.97 26.29 -14.99
N GLN A 13 -2.27 27.14 -14.23
CA GLN A 13 -0.86 26.95 -13.90
C GLN A 13 -0.61 25.68 -13.09
N VAL A 14 -1.41 25.40 -12.05
CA VAL A 14 -1.33 24.17 -11.25
C VAL A 14 -1.49 22.93 -12.15
N LEU A 15 -2.49 22.94 -13.04
CA LEU A 15 -2.69 21.82 -13.97
C LEU A 15 -1.51 21.60 -14.93
N THR A 16 -0.90 22.69 -15.41
CA THR A 16 0.26 22.58 -16.33
C THR A 16 1.54 22.18 -15.61
N GLN A 17 1.69 22.49 -14.31
CA GLN A 17 2.82 22.04 -13.49
C GLN A 17 2.86 20.52 -13.33
N ALA A 18 1.72 19.84 -13.34
CA ALA A 18 1.66 18.38 -13.27
C ALA A 18 2.11 17.66 -14.56
N LEU A 19 2.22 18.38 -15.70
CA LEU A 19 2.48 17.77 -17.02
C LEU A 19 3.79 16.97 -17.10
N PRO A 20 4.95 17.40 -16.56
CA PRO A 20 6.19 16.61 -16.56
C PRO A 20 6.02 15.26 -15.85
N TYR A 21 5.32 15.25 -14.70
CA TYR A 21 5.06 14.05 -13.91
C TYR A 21 4.11 13.10 -14.61
N ILE A 22 3.02 13.62 -15.19
CA ILE A 22 2.08 12.83 -15.99
C ILE A 22 2.84 12.14 -17.14
N ARG A 23 3.75 12.84 -17.83
CA ARG A 23 4.57 12.23 -18.89
C ARG A 23 5.53 11.18 -18.37
N HIS A 24 6.12 11.40 -17.19
CA HIS A 24 7.03 10.44 -16.55
C HIS A 24 6.32 9.15 -16.17
N TYR A 25 5.15 9.26 -15.51
CA TYR A 25 4.43 8.10 -15.00
C TYR A 25 3.45 7.45 -15.98
N ASN A 26 3.22 8.05 -17.14
CA ASN A 26 2.33 7.47 -18.16
C ASN A 26 2.83 6.09 -18.61
N GLY A 27 1.99 5.07 -18.44
CA GLY A 27 2.28 3.66 -18.74
C GLY A 27 3.10 2.92 -17.69
N ARG A 28 3.60 3.61 -16.66
CA ARG A 28 4.37 3.01 -15.55
C ARG A 28 3.47 2.40 -14.50
N ILE A 29 3.99 1.41 -13.77
CA ILE A 29 3.25 0.72 -12.71
C ILE A 29 3.52 1.40 -11.37
N VAL A 30 2.44 1.83 -10.71
CA VAL A 30 2.46 2.35 -9.34
C VAL A 30 1.60 1.44 -8.47
N VAL A 31 2.20 0.84 -7.44
CA VAL A 31 1.48 0.04 -6.46
C VAL A 31 1.16 0.90 -5.25
N VAL A 32 -0.11 0.95 -4.87
CA VAL A 32 -0.58 1.67 -3.68
C VAL A 32 -1.02 0.66 -2.65
N LYS A 33 -0.32 0.60 -1.51
CA LYS A 33 -0.77 -0.14 -0.34
C LYS A 33 -1.69 0.72 0.49
N TYR A 34 -2.94 0.31 0.62
CA TYR A 34 -3.99 0.99 1.37
C TYR A 34 -4.41 0.18 2.59
N GLY A 35 -4.36 0.81 3.77
CA GLY A 35 -4.68 0.11 5.01
C GLY A 35 -4.55 0.98 6.26
N GLY A 36 -4.75 0.38 7.42
CA GLY A 36 -4.66 1.07 8.71
C GLY A 36 -5.74 2.13 8.91
N ASN A 37 -5.39 3.20 9.63
CA ASN A 37 -6.33 4.26 9.99
C ASN A 37 -6.83 5.09 8.81
N ALA A 38 -6.15 5.07 7.66
CA ALA A 38 -6.64 5.68 6.42
C ALA A 38 -7.97 5.06 5.93
N MET A 39 -8.26 3.81 6.33
CA MET A 39 -9.50 3.11 5.97
C MET A 39 -10.70 3.50 6.85
N VAL A 40 -10.49 4.08 8.02
CA VAL A 40 -11.54 4.33 9.02
C VAL A 40 -12.40 5.53 8.63
N SER A 41 -11.81 6.58 8.07
CA SER A 41 -12.53 7.78 7.65
C SER A 41 -13.15 7.60 6.26
N GLU A 42 -14.48 7.74 6.17
CA GLU A 42 -15.21 7.68 4.90
C GLU A 42 -14.73 8.76 3.93
N LEU A 43 -14.51 9.98 4.41
CA LEU A 43 -14.04 11.11 3.59
C LEU A 43 -12.65 10.82 3.01
N LEU A 44 -11.69 10.40 3.84
CA LEU A 44 -10.33 10.07 3.38
C LEU A 44 -10.35 8.90 2.39
N ARG A 45 -11.18 7.90 2.64
CA ARG A 45 -11.35 6.76 1.72
C ARG A 45 -11.81 7.22 0.35
N GLN A 46 -12.79 8.12 0.27
CA GLN A 46 -13.25 8.68 -1.00
C GLN A 46 -12.17 9.49 -1.71
N GLN A 47 -11.40 10.30 -0.98
CA GLN A 47 -10.30 11.09 -1.54
C GLN A 47 -9.17 10.20 -2.10
N VAL A 48 -8.78 9.16 -1.38
CA VAL A 48 -7.80 8.18 -1.89
C VAL A 48 -8.29 7.51 -3.17
N MET A 49 -9.56 7.15 -3.26
CA MET A 49 -10.11 6.55 -4.48
C MET A 49 -10.18 7.58 -5.63
N GLU A 50 -10.43 8.85 -5.35
CA GLU A 50 -10.34 9.93 -6.35
C GLU A 50 -8.90 10.09 -6.89
N ASP A 51 -7.91 10.07 -6.01
CA ASP A 51 -6.50 10.14 -6.39
C ASP A 51 -6.11 8.98 -7.31
N ILE A 52 -6.48 7.76 -6.94
CA ILE A 52 -6.22 6.55 -7.74
C ILE A 52 -6.87 6.65 -9.12
N VAL A 53 -8.13 7.09 -9.19
CA VAL A 53 -8.83 7.25 -10.47
C VAL A 53 -8.18 8.35 -11.31
N LEU A 54 -7.75 9.46 -10.72
CA LEU A 54 -7.05 10.51 -11.46
C LEU A 54 -5.72 9.99 -12.05
N LEU A 55 -4.91 9.28 -11.27
CA LEU A 55 -3.68 8.67 -11.77
C LEU A 55 -3.95 7.69 -12.93
N TRP A 56 -4.97 6.85 -12.79
CA TRP A 56 -5.37 5.92 -13.83
C TRP A 56 -5.84 6.65 -15.10
N LEU A 57 -6.62 7.73 -14.97
CA LEU A 57 -7.10 8.53 -16.12
C LEU A 57 -5.97 9.21 -16.88
N VAL A 58 -4.89 9.62 -16.20
CA VAL A 58 -3.71 10.21 -16.87
C VAL A 58 -2.72 9.15 -17.39
N GLY A 59 -3.08 7.87 -17.32
CA GLY A 59 -2.35 6.77 -17.96
C GLY A 59 -1.39 6.02 -17.05
N VAL A 60 -1.39 6.27 -15.75
CA VAL A 60 -0.62 5.45 -14.78
C VAL A 60 -1.30 4.08 -14.62
N LYS A 61 -0.52 2.99 -14.61
CA LYS A 61 -0.99 1.65 -14.30
C LYS A 61 -1.04 1.44 -12.80
N VAL A 62 -2.15 1.81 -12.16
CA VAL A 62 -2.29 1.73 -10.71
C VAL A 62 -2.75 0.34 -10.28
N VAL A 63 -2.06 -0.24 -9.28
CA VAL A 63 -2.44 -1.48 -8.59
C VAL A 63 -2.71 -1.14 -7.12
N LEU A 64 -3.92 -1.43 -6.64
CA LEU A 64 -4.30 -1.18 -5.25
C LEU A 64 -4.21 -2.47 -4.44
N VAL A 65 -3.31 -2.52 -3.46
CA VAL A 65 -3.19 -3.63 -2.51
C VAL A 65 -3.76 -3.18 -1.16
N HIS A 66 -4.72 -3.90 -0.62
CA HIS A 66 -5.38 -3.48 0.62
C HIS A 66 -5.37 -4.53 1.71
N GLY A 67 -5.26 -4.06 2.96
CA GLY A 67 -5.58 -4.82 4.17
C GLY A 67 -7.04 -4.60 4.60
N GLY A 68 -7.29 -4.65 5.91
CA GLY A 68 -8.62 -4.46 6.52
C GLY A 68 -8.61 -4.92 7.98
N GLY A 69 -7.50 -4.62 8.70
CA GLY A 69 -7.35 -4.99 10.11
C GLY A 69 -8.50 -4.51 11.01
N PRO A 70 -8.92 -3.24 10.93
CA PRO A 70 -10.06 -2.73 11.68
C PRO A 70 -11.36 -3.48 11.39
N GLU A 71 -11.66 -3.74 10.12
CA GLU A 71 -12.90 -4.44 9.70
C GLU A 71 -12.89 -5.91 10.12
N ILE A 72 -11.71 -6.56 10.15
CA ILE A 72 -11.57 -7.93 10.69
C ILE A 72 -11.85 -7.91 12.19
N SER A 73 -11.25 -6.95 12.93
CA SER A 73 -11.46 -6.83 14.38
C SER A 73 -12.92 -6.55 14.72
N ASP A 74 -13.58 -5.64 14.00
CA ASP A 74 -15.01 -5.35 14.16
C ASP A 74 -15.88 -6.62 14.00
N LEU A 75 -15.62 -7.41 12.95
CA LEU A 75 -16.38 -8.64 12.74
C LEU A 75 -16.08 -9.70 13.81
N MET A 76 -14.81 -9.86 14.22
CA MET A 76 -14.42 -10.76 15.31
C MET A 76 -15.14 -10.38 16.61
N ASP A 77 -15.14 -9.10 17.00
CA ASP A 77 -15.78 -8.60 18.20
C ASP A 77 -17.30 -8.85 18.17
N ARG A 78 -17.95 -8.64 17.02
CA ARG A 78 -19.39 -8.93 16.81
C ARG A 78 -19.72 -10.42 16.91
N LEU A 79 -18.75 -11.29 16.60
CA LEU A 79 -18.86 -12.74 16.78
C LEU A 79 -18.42 -13.22 18.17
N GLY A 80 -18.06 -12.29 19.07
CA GLY A 80 -17.62 -12.59 20.44
C GLY A 80 -16.18 -13.12 20.53
N LYS A 81 -15.38 -12.95 19.48
CA LYS A 81 -14.00 -13.41 19.40
C LYS A 81 -13.03 -12.22 19.51
N LYS A 82 -12.20 -12.21 20.56
CA LYS A 82 -11.22 -11.15 20.77
C LYS A 82 -10.03 -11.32 19.83
N PRO A 83 -9.60 -10.25 19.13
CA PRO A 83 -8.38 -10.28 18.31
C PRO A 83 -7.13 -10.31 19.20
N GLU A 84 -6.17 -11.16 18.86
CA GLU A 84 -4.86 -11.24 19.49
C GLU A 84 -3.76 -10.88 18.49
N PHE A 85 -2.69 -10.24 18.97
CA PHE A 85 -1.56 -9.83 18.16
C PHE A 85 -0.24 -10.18 18.82
N VAL A 86 0.72 -10.65 18.00
CA VAL A 86 2.11 -10.90 18.40
C VAL A 86 3.00 -10.21 17.36
N ASP A 87 3.88 -9.34 17.80
CA ASP A 87 4.79 -8.55 16.94
C ASP A 87 4.08 -7.85 15.77
N GLY A 88 2.88 -7.28 16.05
CA GLY A 88 2.06 -6.59 15.04
C GLY A 88 1.33 -7.53 14.06
N LEU A 89 1.49 -8.84 14.17
CA LEU A 89 0.79 -9.84 13.36
C LEU A 89 -0.41 -10.41 14.14
N ARG A 90 -1.56 -10.52 13.47
CA ARG A 90 -2.76 -11.10 14.08
C ARG A 90 -2.59 -12.61 14.21
N VAL A 91 -2.70 -13.14 15.44
CA VAL A 91 -2.83 -14.57 15.67
C VAL A 91 -4.09 -15.04 14.94
N THR A 92 -3.94 -16.01 14.07
CA THR A 92 -4.98 -16.38 13.08
C THR A 92 -5.22 -17.90 13.16
N ASP A 93 -6.12 -18.34 13.99
CA ASP A 93 -6.58 -19.73 14.02
C ASP A 93 -7.49 -20.03 12.79
N LYS A 94 -8.00 -21.25 12.67
CA LYS A 94 -8.81 -21.67 11.53
C LYS A 94 -10.09 -20.85 11.36
N GLU A 95 -10.78 -20.55 12.43
CA GLU A 95 -11.99 -19.71 12.40
C GLU A 95 -11.64 -18.25 12.03
N THR A 96 -10.53 -17.73 12.57
CA THR A 96 -10.08 -16.37 12.27
C THR A 96 -9.67 -16.23 10.81
N VAL A 97 -9.02 -17.22 10.19
CA VAL A 97 -8.66 -17.11 8.76
C VAL A 97 -9.90 -17.10 7.86
N ASP A 98 -10.94 -17.83 8.23
CA ASP A 98 -12.22 -17.80 7.49
C ASP A 98 -12.87 -16.40 7.60
N ILE A 99 -12.82 -15.77 8.78
CA ILE A 99 -13.26 -14.38 8.98
C ILE A 99 -12.41 -13.41 8.14
N VAL A 100 -11.10 -13.57 8.16
CA VAL A 100 -10.16 -12.76 7.36
C VAL A 100 -10.51 -12.84 5.87
N GLN A 101 -10.72 -14.03 5.35
CA GLN A 101 -11.09 -14.23 3.96
C GLN A 101 -12.43 -13.56 3.61
N MET A 102 -13.47 -13.77 4.43
CA MET A 102 -14.78 -13.13 4.23
C MET A 102 -14.69 -11.60 4.23
N VAL A 103 -13.95 -11.03 5.17
CA VAL A 103 -13.81 -9.58 5.31
C VAL A 103 -12.97 -9.00 4.18
N LEU A 104 -11.77 -9.53 3.95
CA LEU A 104 -10.85 -8.96 2.98
C LEU A 104 -11.32 -9.17 1.54
N ALA A 105 -11.60 -10.41 1.14
CA ALA A 105 -11.96 -10.73 -0.24
C ALA A 105 -13.43 -10.36 -0.58
N GLY A 106 -14.31 -10.40 0.41
CA GLY A 106 -15.73 -10.07 0.22
C GLY A 106 -16.05 -8.61 0.50
N LYS A 107 -16.02 -8.19 1.77
CA LYS A 107 -16.51 -6.88 2.20
C LYS A 107 -15.59 -5.74 1.73
N VAL A 108 -14.32 -5.74 2.16
CA VAL A 108 -13.40 -4.61 1.92
C VAL A 108 -13.09 -4.48 0.43
N ASN A 109 -12.67 -5.57 -0.21
CA ASN A 109 -12.32 -5.59 -1.63
C ASN A 109 -13.46 -5.03 -2.50
N LYS A 110 -14.68 -5.54 -2.33
CA LYS A 110 -15.82 -5.11 -3.15
C LYS A 110 -16.30 -3.70 -2.83
N THR A 111 -16.12 -3.23 -1.59
CA THR A 111 -16.38 -1.83 -1.25
C THR A 111 -15.43 -0.89 -1.98
N LEU A 112 -14.11 -1.19 -2.01
CA LEU A 112 -13.12 -0.38 -2.72
C LEU A 112 -13.34 -0.38 -4.23
N VAL A 113 -13.63 -1.54 -4.82
CA VAL A 113 -13.99 -1.65 -6.24
C VAL A 113 -15.19 -0.75 -6.56
N ASN A 114 -16.27 -0.86 -5.79
CA ASN A 114 -17.47 -0.05 -6.00
C ASN A 114 -17.19 1.46 -5.89
N LEU A 115 -16.35 1.87 -4.93
CA LEU A 115 -15.96 3.27 -4.79
C LEU A 115 -15.16 3.80 -5.99
N LEU A 116 -14.20 3.01 -6.51
CA LEU A 116 -13.46 3.35 -7.72
C LEU A 116 -14.38 3.48 -8.94
N GLU A 117 -15.30 2.54 -9.12
CA GLU A 117 -16.29 2.58 -10.20
C GLU A 117 -17.22 3.81 -10.09
N MET A 118 -17.67 4.16 -8.86
CA MET A 118 -18.49 5.36 -8.62
C MET A 118 -17.76 6.67 -8.96
N LYS A 119 -16.41 6.68 -8.90
CA LYS A 119 -15.56 7.81 -9.29
C LYS A 119 -15.18 7.78 -10.78
N GLY A 120 -15.70 6.81 -11.56
CA GLY A 120 -15.45 6.69 -13.01
C GLY A 120 -14.21 5.87 -13.36
N GLY A 121 -13.59 5.20 -12.40
CA GLY A 121 -12.50 4.24 -12.63
C GLY A 121 -13.05 2.93 -13.20
N LYS A 122 -12.17 2.12 -13.78
CA LYS A 122 -12.47 0.76 -14.24
C LYS A 122 -11.70 -0.22 -13.37
N ALA A 123 -12.34 -0.75 -12.32
CA ALA A 123 -11.69 -1.54 -11.30
C ALA A 123 -12.12 -3.01 -11.30
N MET A 124 -11.22 -3.90 -10.93
CA MET A 124 -11.53 -5.31 -10.71
C MET A 124 -10.87 -5.82 -9.42
N GLY A 125 -11.70 -6.37 -8.54
CA GLY A 125 -11.25 -6.93 -7.26
C GLY A 125 -10.92 -8.41 -7.37
N ILE A 126 -9.70 -8.74 -6.96
CA ILE A 126 -9.17 -10.09 -6.82
C ILE A 126 -8.56 -10.28 -5.43
N SER A 127 -8.34 -11.51 -5.04
CA SER A 127 -7.57 -11.88 -3.84
C SER A 127 -6.24 -12.51 -4.24
N GLY A 128 -5.31 -12.62 -3.32
CA GLY A 128 -4.07 -13.35 -3.58
C GLY A 128 -4.28 -14.84 -3.89
N MET A 129 -5.48 -15.38 -3.65
CA MET A 129 -5.83 -16.76 -3.99
C MET A 129 -6.19 -16.92 -5.48
N ASP A 130 -6.73 -15.85 -6.13
CA ASP A 130 -7.16 -15.88 -7.52
C ASP A 130 -5.96 -16.08 -8.45
N GLY A 131 -6.01 -17.12 -9.29
CA GLY A 131 -4.89 -17.48 -10.15
C GLY A 131 -3.61 -17.83 -9.40
N ARG A 132 -3.68 -18.12 -8.09
CA ARG A 132 -2.52 -18.29 -7.20
C ARG A 132 -1.59 -17.08 -7.22
N LEU A 133 -2.16 -15.89 -7.22
CA LEU A 133 -1.41 -14.63 -7.22
C LEU A 133 -0.42 -14.56 -6.05
N ILE A 134 -0.83 -15.00 -4.83
CA ILE A 134 0.05 -15.08 -3.65
C ILE A 134 0.10 -16.53 -3.17
N GLU A 135 1.19 -17.22 -3.47
CA GLU A 135 1.49 -18.50 -2.84
C GLU A 135 2.20 -18.27 -1.51
N ALA A 136 1.76 -18.97 -0.47
CA ALA A 136 2.27 -18.78 0.88
C ALA A 136 2.38 -20.12 1.60
N LYS A 137 3.19 -20.12 2.66
CA LYS A 137 3.27 -21.20 3.64
C LYS A 137 3.08 -20.64 5.04
N MET A 138 2.73 -21.47 6.00
CA MET A 138 2.63 -21.07 7.39
C MET A 138 3.93 -20.41 7.87
N LYS A 139 3.82 -19.19 8.42
CA LYS A 139 4.98 -18.40 8.87
C LYS A 139 5.53 -18.95 10.18
N ASN A 140 4.64 -19.20 11.14
CA ASN A 140 4.98 -19.70 12.46
C ASN A 140 3.74 -20.44 13.05
N PRO A 141 3.89 -21.68 13.57
CA PRO A 141 2.77 -22.41 14.16
C PRO A 141 2.05 -21.67 15.31
N HIS A 142 2.76 -20.84 16.09
CA HIS A 142 2.15 -20.04 17.16
C HIS A 142 1.24 -18.92 16.64
N LEU A 143 1.45 -18.47 15.40
CA LEU A 143 0.59 -17.48 14.74
C LEU A 143 -0.58 -18.13 13.98
N GLY A 144 -0.56 -19.46 13.83
CA GLY A 144 -1.55 -20.20 13.05
C GLY A 144 -1.48 -19.90 11.54
N TYR A 145 -2.60 -19.59 10.92
CA TYR A 145 -2.74 -19.35 9.48
C TYR A 145 -2.24 -17.96 9.04
N VAL A 146 -1.16 -17.48 9.63
CA VAL A 146 -0.39 -16.36 9.12
C VAL A 146 0.61 -16.86 8.08
N GLY A 147 0.61 -16.31 6.88
CA GLY A 147 1.45 -16.77 5.78
C GLY A 147 2.73 -15.98 5.58
N SER A 148 3.80 -16.71 5.22
CA SER A 148 4.98 -16.17 4.54
C SER A 148 4.83 -16.42 3.04
N ILE A 149 4.98 -15.37 2.23
CA ILE A 149 4.89 -15.45 0.76
C ILE A 149 6.09 -16.27 0.24
N THR A 150 5.80 -17.25 -0.59
CA THR A 150 6.81 -18.09 -1.25
C THR A 150 6.96 -17.77 -2.73
N ASN A 151 5.87 -17.33 -3.37
CA ASN A 151 5.85 -16.94 -4.78
C ASN A 151 4.73 -15.92 -5.05
N VAL A 152 4.92 -15.07 -6.05
CA VAL A 152 3.90 -14.15 -6.57
C VAL A 152 3.72 -14.40 -8.07
N ASN A 153 2.55 -14.86 -8.47
CA ASN A 153 2.16 -15.00 -9.87
C ASN A 153 1.52 -13.71 -10.37
N ILE A 154 2.29 -12.89 -11.07
CA ILE A 154 1.81 -11.57 -11.55
C ILE A 154 0.83 -11.64 -12.73
N GLN A 155 0.69 -12.80 -13.39
CA GLN A 155 -0.09 -12.89 -14.63
C GLN A 155 -1.53 -12.37 -14.49
N PRO A 156 -2.30 -12.70 -13.44
CA PRO A 156 -3.65 -12.15 -13.25
C PRO A 156 -3.68 -10.63 -13.16
N VAL A 157 -2.65 -10.02 -12.55
CA VAL A 157 -2.54 -8.56 -12.43
C VAL A 157 -2.21 -7.94 -13.78
N MET A 158 -1.24 -8.51 -14.51
CA MET A 158 -0.84 -8.03 -15.83
C MET A 158 -1.99 -8.09 -16.84
N ASP A 159 -2.76 -9.18 -16.85
CA ASP A 159 -3.93 -9.33 -17.71
C ASP A 159 -4.99 -8.24 -17.45
N LEU A 160 -5.17 -7.85 -16.19
CA LEU A 160 -6.09 -6.77 -15.82
C LEU A 160 -5.54 -5.40 -16.24
N LEU A 161 -4.26 -5.13 -16.01
CA LEU A 161 -3.61 -3.88 -16.41
C LEU A 161 -3.62 -3.68 -17.93
N GLU A 162 -3.36 -4.73 -18.70
CA GLU A 162 -3.41 -4.70 -20.18
C GLU A 162 -4.81 -4.38 -20.72
N LYS A 163 -5.86 -4.80 -20.00
CA LYS A 163 -7.26 -4.48 -20.36
C LYS A 163 -7.73 -3.13 -19.78
N GLY A 164 -6.81 -2.36 -19.18
CA GLY A 164 -7.08 -1.05 -18.62
C GLY A 164 -7.89 -1.07 -17.33
N TYR A 165 -7.87 -2.16 -16.56
CA TYR A 165 -8.46 -2.20 -15.22
C TYR A 165 -7.48 -1.67 -14.16
N ILE A 166 -8.02 -1.20 -13.05
CA ILE A 166 -7.32 -1.00 -11.78
C ILE A 166 -7.48 -2.29 -10.97
N PRO A 167 -6.43 -3.15 -10.84
CA PRO A 167 -6.51 -4.33 -9.98
C PRO A 167 -6.59 -3.91 -8.52
N VAL A 168 -7.58 -4.46 -7.78
CA VAL A 168 -7.75 -4.25 -6.33
C VAL A 168 -7.51 -5.59 -5.64
N ILE A 169 -6.41 -5.71 -4.91
CA ILE A 169 -5.89 -6.99 -4.41
C ILE A 169 -6.05 -7.06 -2.89
N SER A 170 -6.79 -8.06 -2.41
CA SER A 170 -6.84 -8.37 -0.99
C SER A 170 -5.72 -9.33 -0.57
N THR A 171 -5.16 -9.10 0.62
CA THR A 171 -3.95 -9.76 1.11
C THR A 171 -4.24 -11.11 1.79
N VAL A 172 -4.88 -12.01 1.05
CA VAL A 172 -5.16 -13.40 1.40
C VAL A 172 -4.42 -14.29 0.41
N GLY A 173 -3.56 -15.20 0.89
CA GLY A 173 -2.82 -16.14 0.04
C GLY A 173 -3.25 -17.59 0.26
N CYS A 174 -2.69 -18.52 -0.52
CA CYS A 174 -2.94 -19.95 -0.36
C CYS A 174 -1.68 -20.78 -0.62
N ASP A 175 -1.70 -22.03 -0.16
CA ASP A 175 -0.70 -23.04 -0.53
C ASP A 175 -1.20 -24.02 -1.60
N SER A 176 -0.38 -25.02 -1.93
CA SER A 176 -0.73 -26.08 -2.89
C SER A 176 -1.80 -27.04 -2.38
N GLU A 177 -2.02 -27.10 -1.07
CA GLU A 177 -3.01 -27.98 -0.42
C GLU A 177 -4.38 -27.31 -0.30
N GLY A 178 -4.48 -26.00 -0.64
CA GLY A 178 -5.70 -25.22 -0.55
C GLY A 178 -5.93 -24.56 0.82
N ASN A 179 -4.91 -24.53 1.69
CA ASN A 179 -5.00 -23.77 2.91
C ASN A 179 -4.95 -22.27 2.61
N THR A 180 -5.80 -21.53 3.31
CA THR A 180 -5.84 -20.05 3.24
C THR A 180 -4.93 -19.45 4.30
N TYR A 181 -4.23 -18.37 3.93
CA TYR A 181 -3.36 -17.64 4.85
C TYR A 181 -3.69 -16.14 4.87
N ASN A 182 -3.68 -15.60 6.08
CA ASN A 182 -3.68 -14.16 6.33
C ASN A 182 -2.28 -13.61 6.06
N ILE A 183 -2.14 -12.71 5.10
CA ILE A 183 -0.85 -12.11 4.71
C ILE A 183 -0.78 -10.68 5.23
N ASN A 184 0.35 -10.29 5.82
CA ASN A 184 0.59 -8.91 6.21
C ASN A 184 0.52 -7.99 4.98
N GLY A 185 -0.21 -6.88 5.10
CA GLY A 185 -0.50 -5.98 3.97
C GLY A 185 0.75 -5.31 3.40
N ASP A 186 1.68 -4.90 4.26
CA ASP A 186 2.92 -4.23 3.83
C ASP A 186 3.81 -5.24 3.09
N THR A 187 3.96 -6.45 3.65
CA THR A 187 4.71 -7.55 3.00
C THR A 187 4.09 -7.96 1.67
N ALA A 188 2.76 -8.07 1.58
CA ALA A 188 2.07 -8.41 0.34
C ALA A 188 2.32 -7.35 -0.75
N ALA A 189 2.19 -6.07 -0.39
CA ALA A 189 2.40 -4.97 -1.32
C ALA A 189 3.86 -4.92 -1.82
N ALA A 190 4.84 -5.10 -0.94
CA ALA A 190 6.25 -5.15 -1.30
C ALA A 190 6.57 -6.30 -2.27
N CYS A 191 6.07 -7.52 -1.97
CA CYS A 191 6.28 -8.68 -2.84
C CYS A 191 5.58 -8.52 -4.20
N ILE A 192 4.36 -8.00 -4.23
CA ILE A 192 3.61 -7.75 -5.48
C ILE A 192 4.30 -6.66 -6.29
N ALA A 193 4.68 -5.53 -5.67
CA ALA A 193 5.35 -4.43 -6.35
C ALA A 193 6.70 -4.88 -6.94
N GLY A 194 7.50 -5.63 -6.18
CA GLY A 194 8.77 -6.19 -6.66
C GLY A 194 8.58 -7.16 -7.83
N ALA A 195 7.62 -8.09 -7.73
CA ALA A 195 7.34 -9.05 -8.80
C ALA A 195 6.83 -8.37 -10.09
N LEU A 196 6.09 -7.24 -9.96
CA LEU A 196 5.63 -6.44 -11.10
C LEU A 196 6.73 -5.54 -11.69
N GLY A 197 7.87 -5.38 -11.03
CA GLY A 197 8.86 -4.37 -11.39
C GLY A 197 8.28 -2.95 -11.34
N ALA A 198 7.54 -2.65 -10.29
CA ALA A 198 6.85 -1.37 -10.16
C ALA A 198 7.85 -0.21 -10.02
N ASP A 199 7.55 0.92 -10.67
CA ASP A 199 8.35 2.15 -10.54
C ASP A 199 8.23 2.74 -9.13
N ARG A 200 7.04 2.66 -8.54
CA ARG A 200 6.76 3.17 -7.20
C ARG A 200 5.92 2.20 -6.39
N LEU A 201 6.26 2.06 -5.10
CA LEU A 201 5.37 1.51 -4.09
C LEU A 201 5.02 2.61 -3.09
N ILE A 202 3.75 2.96 -2.98
CA ILE A 202 3.23 3.92 -2.01
C ILE A 202 2.67 3.15 -0.82
N MET A 203 3.26 3.34 0.36
CA MET A 203 2.82 2.73 1.61
C MET A 203 2.08 3.76 2.45
N MET A 204 0.75 3.76 2.36
CA MET A 204 -0.10 4.62 3.20
C MET A 204 -0.16 4.08 4.61
N THR A 205 0.20 4.91 5.57
CA THR A 205 0.25 4.59 7.00
C THR A 205 -0.45 5.68 7.82
N ASP A 206 -0.29 5.65 9.13
CA ASP A 206 -0.75 6.67 10.08
C ASP A 206 0.40 7.57 10.60
N ILE A 207 1.52 7.60 9.90
CA ILE A 207 2.69 8.41 10.21
C ILE A 207 3.14 9.17 8.97
N ALA A 208 3.69 10.38 9.17
CA ALA A 208 4.12 11.25 8.08
C ALA A 208 5.26 10.66 7.23
N GLY A 209 6.09 9.81 7.82
CA GLY A 209 7.28 9.23 7.23
C GLY A 209 8.31 8.95 8.32
N VAL A 210 9.59 8.89 7.98
CA VAL A 210 10.71 8.74 8.91
C VAL A 210 11.08 10.12 9.45
N LEU A 211 10.98 10.30 10.77
CA LEU A 211 11.38 11.54 11.47
C LEU A 211 12.72 11.32 12.15
N ARG A 212 13.59 12.33 12.16
CA ARG A 212 14.83 12.30 13.00
C ARG A 212 14.50 12.35 14.48
N ASP A 213 13.49 13.15 14.84
CA ASP A 213 12.89 13.20 16.15
C ASP A 213 11.39 12.88 16.02
N LYS A 214 10.97 11.77 16.64
CA LYS A 214 9.57 11.28 16.54
C LYS A 214 8.52 12.28 17.07
N ASP A 215 8.94 13.20 17.94
CA ASP A 215 8.08 14.19 18.59
C ASP A 215 8.08 15.54 17.84
N ASP A 216 8.93 15.70 16.80
CA ASP A 216 9.00 16.90 15.96
C ASP A 216 8.74 16.60 14.48
N PRO A 217 7.51 16.90 13.96
CA PRO A 217 7.15 16.68 12.56
C PRO A 217 8.03 17.45 11.55
N SER A 218 8.69 18.56 11.98
CA SER A 218 9.55 19.33 11.10
C SER A 218 10.86 18.61 10.75
N THR A 219 11.15 17.50 11.43
CA THR A 219 12.35 16.68 11.22
C THR A 219 12.13 15.53 10.23
N LEU A 220 11.07 15.58 9.42
CA LEU A 220 10.79 14.61 8.37
C LEU A 220 11.98 14.50 7.41
N ILE A 221 12.39 13.26 7.16
CA ILE A 221 13.42 12.93 6.17
C ILE A 221 12.72 12.69 4.83
N PRO A 222 12.84 13.60 3.86
CA PRO A 222 12.09 13.46 2.60
C PRO A 222 12.64 12.34 1.71
N GLU A 223 13.94 12.08 1.76
CA GLU A 223 14.59 11.01 0.99
C GLU A 223 15.59 10.25 1.87
N LEU A 224 15.62 8.94 1.74
CA LEU A 224 16.42 8.03 2.55
C LEU A 224 16.99 6.91 1.68
N SER A 225 18.31 6.84 1.55
CA SER A 225 18.96 5.66 0.94
C SER A 225 18.94 4.46 1.87
N ILE A 226 19.10 3.25 1.31
CA ILE A 226 19.22 2.02 2.13
C ILE A 226 20.37 2.14 3.13
N ALA A 227 21.53 2.67 2.71
CA ALA A 227 22.69 2.87 3.59
C ALA A 227 22.37 3.81 4.76
N GLN A 228 21.71 4.95 4.47
CA GLN A 228 21.27 5.88 5.51
C GLN A 228 20.22 5.24 6.45
N ALA A 229 19.33 4.39 5.92
CA ALA A 229 18.37 3.67 6.75
C ALA A 229 19.07 2.75 7.76
N VAL A 230 20.13 2.03 7.34
CA VAL A 230 20.94 1.19 8.23
C VAL A 230 21.59 2.02 9.32
N GLU A 231 22.20 3.17 8.98
CA GLU A 231 22.78 4.07 9.97
C GLU A 231 21.74 4.58 10.99
N LEU A 232 20.52 4.90 10.54
CA LEU A 232 19.44 5.35 11.42
C LEU A 232 18.88 4.23 12.30
N PHE A 233 18.97 2.96 11.89
CA PHE A 233 18.68 1.81 12.75
C PHE A 233 19.73 1.72 13.89
N ASP A 234 21.02 1.82 13.57
CA ASP A 234 22.11 1.75 14.55
C ASP A 234 22.05 2.92 15.56
N GLN A 235 21.63 4.09 15.09
CA GLN A 235 21.41 5.29 15.92
C GLN A 235 20.11 5.27 16.73
N HIS A 236 19.28 4.22 16.59
CA HIS A 236 17.95 4.11 17.21
C HIS A 236 16.97 5.24 16.85
N VAL A 237 17.19 5.94 15.75
CA VAL A 237 16.24 6.91 15.19
C VAL A 237 15.06 6.16 14.57
N ILE A 238 15.34 5.12 13.76
CA ILE A 238 14.30 4.19 13.30
C ILE A 238 14.10 3.15 14.40
N ALA A 239 12.96 3.22 15.10
CA ALA A 239 12.66 2.39 16.27
C ALA A 239 11.21 1.90 16.28
N GLY A 240 10.93 0.89 17.09
CA GLY A 240 9.56 0.38 17.33
C GLY A 240 8.85 -0.04 16.06
N GLY A 241 7.62 0.43 15.87
CA GLY A 241 6.78 0.09 14.72
C GLY A 241 7.26 0.62 13.35
N MET A 242 8.26 1.53 13.34
CA MET A 242 8.88 2.01 12.09
C MET A 242 9.85 0.99 11.50
N ILE A 243 10.52 0.19 12.35
CA ILE A 243 11.49 -0.83 11.90
C ILE A 243 10.89 -1.74 10.82
N PRO A 244 9.81 -2.48 11.07
CA PRO A 244 9.26 -3.39 10.06
C PRO A 244 8.76 -2.68 8.79
N LYS A 245 8.40 -1.39 8.88
CA LYS A 245 7.98 -0.61 7.69
C LYS A 245 9.18 -0.29 6.80
N VAL A 246 10.28 0.22 7.37
CA VAL A 246 11.49 0.54 6.62
C VAL A 246 12.17 -0.74 6.09
N GLU A 247 12.20 -1.82 6.87
CA GLU A 247 12.66 -3.14 6.39
C GLU A 247 11.84 -3.60 5.18
N CYS A 248 10.53 -3.41 5.20
CA CYS A 248 9.64 -3.75 4.08
C CYS A 248 9.93 -2.89 2.84
N CYS A 249 10.29 -1.61 3.02
CA CYS A 249 10.71 -0.74 1.92
C CYS A 249 12.02 -1.24 1.30
N ILE A 250 13.01 -1.58 2.13
CA ILE A 250 14.31 -2.11 1.70
C ILE A 250 14.10 -3.45 0.94
N ASP A 251 13.27 -4.35 1.47
CA ASP A 251 12.96 -5.63 0.79
C ASP A 251 12.29 -5.38 -0.57
N ALA A 252 11.38 -4.42 -0.69
CA ALA A 252 10.75 -4.06 -1.95
C ALA A 252 11.75 -3.56 -2.99
N ILE A 253 12.71 -2.71 -2.58
CA ILE A 253 13.76 -2.20 -3.46
C ILE A 253 14.69 -3.33 -3.91
N HIS A 254 15.10 -4.22 -3.00
CA HIS A 254 15.89 -5.40 -3.36
C HIS A 254 15.16 -6.34 -4.32
N ARG A 255 13.83 -6.32 -4.34
CA ARG A 255 12.99 -7.07 -5.28
C ARG A 255 12.81 -6.36 -6.62
N GLY A 256 13.36 -5.15 -6.80
CA GLY A 256 13.36 -4.42 -8.06
C GLY A 256 12.39 -3.26 -8.15
N VAL A 257 11.74 -2.84 -7.06
CA VAL A 257 10.99 -1.58 -7.01
C VAL A 257 11.97 -0.42 -7.07
N GLU A 258 11.73 0.59 -7.91
CA GLU A 258 12.64 1.71 -8.10
C GLU A 258 12.71 2.61 -6.85
N SER A 259 11.56 2.89 -6.23
CA SER A 259 11.51 3.55 -4.92
C SER A 259 10.23 3.24 -4.16
N VAL A 260 10.28 3.40 -2.84
CA VAL A 260 9.15 3.16 -1.93
C VAL A 260 8.89 4.41 -1.10
N ILE A 261 7.64 4.83 -1.03
CA ILE A 261 7.23 6.02 -0.29
C ILE A 261 6.43 5.59 0.95
N ILE A 262 6.84 6.05 2.13
CA ILE A 262 6.06 5.97 3.37
C ILE A 262 5.39 7.32 3.56
N MET A 263 4.05 7.35 3.61
CA MET A 263 3.30 8.59 3.76
C MET A 263 2.08 8.45 4.68
N ASP A 264 1.61 9.59 5.20
CA ASP A 264 0.41 9.66 6.01
C ASP A 264 -0.85 9.59 5.14
N GLY A 265 -1.56 8.47 5.22
CA GLY A 265 -2.85 8.29 4.54
C GLY A 265 -4.00 9.11 5.10
N ARG A 266 -3.78 9.89 6.18
CA ARG A 266 -4.76 10.82 6.75
C ARG A 266 -4.67 12.21 6.14
N VAL A 267 -3.63 12.49 5.35
CA VAL A 267 -3.50 13.75 4.62
C VAL A 267 -4.30 13.66 3.33
N PRO A 268 -5.27 14.55 3.11
CA PRO A 268 -6.07 14.59 1.89
C PRO A 268 -5.19 14.72 0.64
N HIS A 269 -5.47 13.91 -0.37
CA HIS A 269 -4.80 13.94 -1.67
C HIS A 269 -3.27 13.78 -1.63
N SER A 270 -2.75 13.12 -0.59
CA SER A 270 -1.30 12.91 -0.41
C SER A 270 -0.67 12.11 -1.56
N ILE A 271 -1.41 11.20 -2.19
CA ILE A 271 -0.94 10.44 -3.36
C ILE A 271 -0.67 11.37 -4.55
N LEU A 272 -1.55 12.34 -4.81
CA LEU A 272 -1.35 13.30 -5.90
C LEU A 272 -0.19 14.24 -5.62
N MET A 273 -0.03 14.69 -4.37
CA MET A 273 1.11 15.50 -3.96
C MET A 273 2.44 14.77 -4.20
N GLU A 274 2.49 13.49 -3.85
CA GLU A 274 3.68 12.66 -4.03
C GLU A 274 4.02 12.40 -5.51
N ILE A 275 3.03 12.09 -6.33
CA ILE A 275 3.25 11.63 -7.71
C ILE A 275 3.30 12.79 -8.71
N LEU A 276 2.59 13.88 -8.45
CA LEU A 276 2.38 14.95 -9.44
C LEU A 276 3.03 16.29 -9.04
N THR A 277 3.85 16.33 -7.98
CA THR A 277 4.58 17.54 -7.56
C THR A 277 6.02 17.24 -7.14
N ASP A 278 6.84 18.29 -6.99
CA ASP A 278 8.22 18.22 -6.50
C ASP A 278 8.31 18.10 -4.96
N GLU A 279 7.23 18.46 -4.25
CA GLU A 279 7.29 18.63 -2.80
C GLU A 279 7.29 17.30 -2.05
N GLY A 280 6.67 16.26 -2.66
CA GLY A 280 6.47 14.98 -1.98
C GLY A 280 5.49 15.06 -0.81
N ALA A 281 5.12 13.92 -0.25
CA ALA A 281 4.16 13.83 0.85
C ALA A 281 4.62 12.93 2.00
N GLY A 282 5.86 12.45 1.96
CA GLY A 282 6.37 11.50 2.93
C GLY A 282 7.89 11.32 2.90
N THR A 283 8.33 10.10 3.22
CA THR A 283 9.72 9.68 3.07
C THR A 283 9.84 8.73 1.89
N MET A 284 10.62 9.12 0.89
CA MET A 284 10.98 8.26 -0.22
C MET A 284 12.24 7.45 0.12
N VAL A 285 12.13 6.13 0.14
CA VAL A 285 13.26 5.21 0.29
C VAL A 285 13.74 4.81 -1.09
N VAL A 286 15.04 4.99 -1.34
CA VAL A 286 15.68 4.74 -2.63
C VAL A 286 16.91 3.87 -2.48
N LYS A 287 17.34 3.28 -3.60
CA LYS A 287 18.66 2.66 -3.70
C LYS A 287 19.73 3.77 -3.68
N GLY A 288 20.77 3.62 -2.85
CA GLY A 288 21.90 4.56 -2.81
C GLY A 288 22.74 4.51 -4.10
N GLU A 289 23.43 5.62 -4.40
CA GLU A 289 24.42 5.63 -5.49
C GLU A 289 25.56 4.65 -5.17
N GLY A 290 25.78 3.67 -6.06
CA GLY A 290 26.87 2.67 -5.91
C GLY A 290 26.49 1.36 -5.21
N GLU A 291 25.26 1.18 -4.75
CA GLU A 291 24.78 -0.12 -4.25
C GLU A 291 24.48 -1.09 -5.40
N LEU A 292 25.29 -2.17 -5.51
CA LEU A 292 25.05 -3.29 -6.41
C LEU A 292 23.98 -4.22 -5.82
N LEU A 293 23.10 -4.76 -6.67
CA LEU A 293 22.11 -5.80 -6.30
C LEU A 293 22.79 -7.10 -5.90
#